data_b271678fc6ed637d3ba7be06d4093085
#
_entry.id   b271678fc6ed637d3ba7be06d4093085
#
_cell.length_a   1.000
_cell.length_b   1.000
_cell.length_c   1.000
_cell.angle_alpha   90.00
_cell.angle_beta   90.00
_cell.angle_gamma   90.00
#
_symmetry.space_group_name_H-M   'P 1'
#
loop_
_entity.id
_entity.type
_entity.pdbx_description
1 polymer ?
#
loop_
_entity_poly.entity_id
_entity_poly.type
_entity_poly.pdbx_seq_one_letter_code
_entity_poly.pdbx_strand_id
1 'polypeptide(L)'
;MEAVVKTNPYANQENGRMGVANVTFGEVFKARSMNIIKGKNDELFVSMPSYATRKVDENERPVFQDYCHPVTKEFREQLYGAILESFKTGQDVKIDTGTGKDTPDIEVTVVPIEGDNSTKALARICIDQGFVVNNISIKENKDGELFVSMPSIKTTLTDEQGNPEYRDVCYPTTKEFREQLNEKIIENYHLAKDIAMDVADDKAERTGKEAEKSADKEQKGKTSIRGKIKEGKEKAAVNVQQNLADKAKATQER
;
A
#
# COMPACT_ATOMS: atom_id res chain seq x y z
N MET A 1 -12.85 4.14 -13.70
CA MET A 1 -13.36 5.12 -12.71
C MET A 1 -12.73 6.47 -12.99
N GLU A 2 -13.43 7.57 -12.71
CA GLU A 2 -12.89 8.92 -12.80
C GLU A 2 -12.11 9.28 -11.52
N ALA A 3 -10.94 9.89 -11.68
CA ALA A 3 -10.24 10.53 -10.57
C ALA A 3 -10.07 12.03 -10.88
N VAL A 4 -10.28 12.88 -9.88
CA VAL A 4 -10.20 14.34 -9.99
C VAL A 4 -8.97 14.85 -9.28
N VAL A 5 -8.13 15.56 -10.02
CA VAL A 5 -6.90 16.20 -9.52
C VAL A 5 -7.18 17.68 -9.25
N LYS A 6 -6.84 18.12 -8.04
CA LYS A 6 -6.89 19.53 -7.62
C LYS A 6 -5.55 19.96 -7.08
N THR A 7 -5.12 21.16 -7.43
CA THR A 7 -3.85 21.72 -6.95
C THR A 7 -4.05 23.07 -6.26
N ASN A 8 -3.19 23.33 -5.27
CA ASN A 8 -3.15 24.60 -4.56
C ASN A 8 -1.71 25.11 -4.53
N PRO A 9 -1.41 26.26 -5.14
CA PRO A 9 -0.10 26.87 -5.04
C PRO A 9 0.19 27.31 -3.60
N TYR A 10 1.44 27.23 -3.17
CA TYR A 10 1.86 27.82 -1.90
C TYR A 10 2.03 29.35 -2.04
N ALA A 11 1.60 30.08 -1.04
CA ALA A 11 1.80 31.53 -0.98
C ALA A 11 3.30 31.89 -0.86
N ASN A 12 4.06 31.07 -0.11
CA ASN A 12 5.51 31.16 -0.01
C ASN A 12 6.14 29.96 -0.72
N GLN A 13 6.91 30.20 -1.78
CA GLN A 13 7.54 29.19 -2.63
C GLN A 13 9.01 28.98 -2.28
N GLU A 14 9.36 29.10 -1.00
CA GLU A 14 10.71 28.83 -0.52
C GLU A 14 11.10 27.35 -0.72
N ASN A 15 12.40 27.14 -0.89
CA ASN A 15 12.99 25.79 -1.06
C ASN A 15 12.46 25.00 -2.28
N GLY A 16 12.00 25.69 -3.33
CA GLY A 16 11.51 25.05 -4.53
C GLY A 16 10.15 24.37 -4.41
N ARG A 17 9.46 24.48 -3.26
CA ARG A 17 8.09 23.94 -3.08
C ARG A 17 7.08 24.90 -3.66
N MET A 18 6.46 24.53 -4.78
CA MET A 18 5.58 25.39 -5.56
C MET A 18 4.12 25.27 -5.13
N GLY A 19 3.69 24.09 -4.73
CA GLY A 19 2.30 23.82 -4.34
C GLY A 19 2.07 22.39 -3.91
N VAL A 20 0.81 22.07 -3.67
CA VAL A 20 0.35 20.74 -3.25
C VAL A 20 -0.80 20.28 -4.14
N ALA A 21 -0.79 19.01 -4.50
CA ALA A 21 -1.88 18.35 -5.22
C ALA A 21 -2.63 17.37 -4.32
N ASN A 22 -3.91 17.21 -4.61
CA ASN A 22 -4.80 16.21 -4.04
C ASN A 22 -5.53 15.49 -5.18
N VAL A 23 -5.78 14.21 -5.01
CA VAL A 23 -6.49 13.37 -5.98
C VAL A 23 -7.66 12.71 -5.27
N THR A 24 -8.83 12.74 -5.88
CA THR A 24 -10.04 12.08 -5.37
C THR A 24 -10.47 11.02 -6.37
N PHE A 25 -10.53 9.78 -5.93
CA PHE A 25 -10.90 8.61 -6.71
C PHE A 25 -12.39 8.29 -6.50
N GLY A 26 -13.20 8.33 -7.56
CA GLY A 26 -14.62 8.00 -7.55
C GLY A 26 -15.43 8.76 -6.49
N GLU A 27 -15.02 9.97 -6.13
CA GLU A 27 -15.61 10.81 -5.06
C GLU A 27 -15.60 10.18 -3.65
N VAL A 28 -15.15 8.94 -3.51
CA VAL A 28 -15.21 8.16 -2.25
C VAL A 28 -13.88 8.00 -1.53
N PHE A 29 -12.75 8.22 -2.22
CA PHE A 29 -11.43 8.08 -1.62
C PHE A 29 -10.49 9.21 -2.04
N LYS A 30 -9.79 9.82 -1.08
CA LYS A 30 -8.91 10.96 -1.32
C LYS A 30 -7.47 10.65 -0.90
N ALA A 31 -6.53 10.97 -1.79
CA ALA A 31 -5.10 11.05 -1.51
C ALA A 31 -4.64 12.50 -1.64
N ARG A 32 -3.83 12.97 -0.68
CA ARG A 32 -3.38 14.37 -0.62
C ARG A 32 -1.91 14.50 -0.25
N SER A 33 -1.44 15.76 -0.23
CA SER A 33 -0.08 16.12 0.15
C SER A 33 0.99 15.68 -0.86
N MET A 34 0.64 15.52 -2.14
CA MET A 34 1.60 15.37 -3.23
C MET A 34 2.23 16.73 -3.51
N ASN A 35 3.54 16.85 -3.35
CA ASN A 35 4.21 18.13 -3.52
C ASN A 35 4.57 18.38 -4.98
N ILE A 36 4.38 19.61 -5.44
CA ILE A 36 4.88 20.12 -6.72
C ILE A 36 6.16 20.89 -6.41
N ILE A 37 7.26 20.44 -6.99
CA ILE A 37 8.61 20.92 -6.68
C ILE A 37 9.25 21.45 -7.97
N LYS A 38 9.94 22.58 -7.85
CA LYS A 38 10.74 23.16 -8.90
C LYS A 38 12.18 22.68 -8.77
N GLY A 39 12.69 22.01 -9.78
CA GLY A 39 14.05 21.51 -9.85
C GLY A 39 15.08 22.59 -10.16
N LYS A 40 16.34 22.17 -10.27
CA LYS A 40 17.47 23.10 -10.51
C LYS A 40 17.43 23.76 -11.89
N ASN A 41 16.79 23.10 -12.87
CA ASN A 41 16.65 23.59 -14.24
C ASN A 41 15.28 24.24 -14.50
N ASP A 42 14.62 24.70 -13.45
CA ASP A 42 13.27 25.28 -13.50
C ASP A 42 12.15 24.31 -13.91
N GLU A 43 12.45 23.02 -14.13
CA GLU A 43 11.42 22.01 -14.39
C GLU A 43 10.57 21.72 -13.15
N LEU A 44 9.28 21.50 -13.36
CA LEU A 44 8.36 21.07 -12.30
C LEU A 44 8.26 19.55 -12.28
N PHE A 45 8.32 18.98 -11.09
CA PHE A 45 8.08 17.56 -10.88
C PHE A 45 7.20 17.30 -9.65
N VAL A 46 6.58 16.11 -9.62
CA VAL A 46 5.70 15.68 -8.53
C VAL A 46 6.49 14.78 -7.58
N SER A 47 6.41 15.07 -6.29
CA SER A 47 6.94 14.24 -5.21
C SER A 47 5.80 13.71 -4.37
N MET A 48 5.75 12.38 -4.22
CA MET A 48 4.75 11.72 -3.37
C MET A 48 5.02 11.98 -1.89
N PRO A 49 3.98 11.97 -1.05
CA PRO A 49 4.14 12.06 0.40
C PRO A 49 4.86 10.80 0.92
N SER A 50 5.95 11.00 1.65
CA SER A 50 6.82 9.93 2.14
C SER A 50 7.15 10.07 3.62
N TYR A 51 7.59 8.99 4.23
CA TYR A 51 8.04 8.92 5.62
C TYR A 51 9.40 8.22 5.72
N ALA A 52 10.19 8.60 6.72
CA ALA A 52 11.42 7.92 7.03
C ALA A 52 11.11 6.56 7.69
N THR A 53 11.64 5.48 7.14
CA THR A 53 11.57 4.16 7.76
C THR A 53 12.62 4.04 8.88
N ARG A 54 12.58 2.92 9.62
CA ARG A 54 13.64 2.60 10.59
C ARG A 54 14.94 2.10 9.95
N LYS A 55 14.95 1.90 8.62
CA LYS A 55 16.12 1.45 7.88
C LYS A 55 16.97 2.64 7.51
N VAL A 56 18.26 2.41 7.47
CA VAL A 56 19.26 3.35 6.92
C VAL A 56 19.92 2.73 5.69
N ASP A 57 20.41 3.58 4.80
CA ASP A 57 21.21 3.17 3.65
C ASP A 57 22.70 2.92 4.05
N GLU A 58 23.53 2.59 3.08
CA GLU A 58 24.97 2.36 3.28
C GLU A 58 25.74 3.60 3.80
N ASN A 59 25.14 4.79 3.72
CA ASN A 59 25.70 6.06 4.20
C ASN A 59 25.01 6.53 5.50
N GLU A 60 24.33 5.64 6.23
CA GLU A 60 23.59 5.92 7.47
C GLU A 60 22.44 6.94 7.29
N ARG A 61 21.94 7.15 6.06
CA ARG A 61 20.82 8.06 5.79
C ARG A 61 19.50 7.31 5.91
N PRO A 62 18.45 7.95 6.45
CA PRO A 62 17.13 7.34 6.53
C PRO A 62 16.62 6.92 5.14
N VAL A 63 16.15 5.69 5.01
CA VAL A 63 15.44 5.21 3.82
C VAL A 63 14.00 5.69 3.90
N PHE A 64 13.53 6.39 2.86
CA PHE A 64 12.17 6.88 2.76
C PHE A 64 11.29 5.89 2.00
N GLN A 65 10.01 5.85 2.39
CA GLN A 65 8.99 5.09 1.72
C GLN A 65 7.74 5.97 1.51
N ASP A 66 7.13 5.86 0.33
CA ASP A 66 5.93 6.63 0.02
C ASP A 66 4.72 6.08 0.78
N TYR A 67 3.91 6.98 1.34
CA TYR A 67 2.59 6.65 1.87
C TYR A 67 1.64 6.16 0.79
N CYS A 68 1.73 6.76 -0.40
CA CYS A 68 0.95 6.36 -1.56
C CYS A 68 1.71 6.68 -2.85
N HIS A 69 1.48 5.88 -3.90
CA HIS A 69 2.12 6.10 -5.20
C HIS A 69 1.40 5.35 -6.32
N PRO A 70 1.50 5.81 -7.58
CA PRO A 70 1.07 5.04 -8.74
C PRO A 70 1.98 3.83 -8.97
N VAL A 71 1.40 2.68 -9.31
CA VAL A 71 2.11 1.40 -9.47
C VAL A 71 2.65 1.23 -10.87
N THR A 72 1.83 1.56 -11.90
CA THR A 72 2.23 1.40 -13.29
C THR A 72 2.88 2.67 -13.84
N LYS A 73 3.72 2.52 -14.86
CA LYS A 73 4.36 3.64 -15.53
C LYS A 73 3.31 4.53 -16.21
N GLU A 74 2.36 3.91 -16.88
CA GLU A 74 1.30 4.58 -17.63
C GLU A 74 0.44 5.44 -16.71
N PHE A 75 -0.01 4.88 -15.58
CA PHE A 75 -0.81 5.63 -14.63
C PHE A 75 0.00 6.72 -13.93
N ARG A 76 1.30 6.50 -13.70
CA ARG A 76 2.20 7.53 -13.15
C ARG A 76 2.34 8.71 -14.09
N GLU A 77 2.57 8.46 -15.36
CA GLU A 77 2.69 9.51 -16.38
C GLU A 77 1.38 10.31 -16.51
N GLN A 78 0.25 9.60 -16.53
CA GLN A 78 -1.07 10.22 -16.58
C GLN A 78 -1.35 11.09 -15.35
N LEU A 79 -1.14 10.56 -14.14
CA LEU A 79 -1.37 11.25 -12.89
C LEU A 79 -0.46 12.48 -12.73
N TYR A 80 0.83 12.32 -13.00
CA TYR A 80 1.79 13.43 -12.87
C TYR A 80 1.55 14.49 -13.92
N GLY A 81 1.21 14.11 -15.15
CA GLY A 81 0.78 15.02 -16.20
C GLY A 81 -0.43 15.86 -15.79
N ALA A 82 -1.47 15.20 -15.26
CA ALA A 82 -2.68 15.86 -14.78
C ALA A 82 -2.41 16.81 -13.60
N ILE A 83 -1.52 16.43 -12.67
CA ILE A 83 -1.11 17.29 -11.54
C ILE A 83 -0.41 18.56 -12.07
N LEU A 84 0.53 18.42 -12.98
CA LEU A 84 1.26 19.57 -13.53
C LEU A 84 0.38 20.45 -14.42
N GLU A 85 -0.56 19.86 -15.15
CA GLU A 85 -1.57 20.58 -15.94
C GLU A 85 -2.50 21.38 -15.03
N SER A 86 -3.09 20.74 -14.01
CA SER A 86 -3.93 21.42 -13.00
C SER A 86 -3.19 22.57 -12.33
N PHE A 87 -1.91 22.39 -12.01
CA PHE A 87 -1.10 23.44 -11.39
C PHE A 87 -0.85 24.63 -12.32
N LYS A 88 -0.61 24.38 -13.61
CA LYS A 88 -0.37 25.43 -14.62
C LYS A 88 -1.63 26.21 -14.97
N THR A 89 -2.77 25.52 -15.05
CA THR A 89 -4.04 26.13 -15.49
C THR A 89 -4.86 26.68 -14.33
N GLY A 90 -4.62 26.22 -13.11
CA GLY A 90 -5.45 26.52 -11.93
C GLY A 90 -6.82 25.84 -11.98
N GLN A 91 -7.04 24.88 -12.89
CA GLN A 91 -8.30 24.15 -13.05
C GLN A 91 -8.17 22.71 -12.59
N ASP A 92 -9.29 22.13 -12.16
CA ASP A 92 -9.37 20.69 -11.85
C ASP A 92 -9.19 19.88 -13.13
N VAL A 93 -8.38 18.83 -13.06
CA VAL A 93 -8.14 17.90 -14.18
C VAL A 93 -8.74 16.54 -13.84
N LYS A 94 -9.49 15.96 -14.76
CA LYS A 94 -10.06 14.62 -14.65
C LYS A 94 -9.22 13.61 -15.40
N ILE A 95 -8.99 12.45 -14.78
CA ILE A 95 -8.31 11.31 -15.40
C ILE A 95 -9.16 10.05 -15.25
N ASP A 96 -9.09 9.15 -16.21
CA ASP A 96 -9.75 7.84 -16.13
C ASP A 96 -8.74 6.79 -15.65
N THR A 97 -9.12 6.04 -14.60
CA THR A 97 -8.30 4.92 -14.11
C THR A 97 -8.44 3.64 -14.95
N GLY A 98 -9.31 3.66 -15.96
CA GLY A 98 -9.47 2.58 -16.94
C GLY A 98 -10.37 1.43 -16.50
N THR A 99 -10.96 1.47 -15.30
CA THR A 99 -11.80 0.35 -14.80
C THR A 99 -13.26 0.39 -15.27
N GLY A 100 -13.75 1.54 -15.74
CA GLY A 100 -15.14 1.73 -16.16
C GLY A 100 -16.19 1.57 -15.05
N LYS A 101 -15.77 1.50 -13.78
CA LYS A 101 -16.64 1.39 -12.60
C LYS A 101 -16.83 2.77 -11.95
N ASP A 102 -17.94 2.96 -11.24
CA ASP A 102 -18.20 4.20 -10.49
C ASP A 102 -17.48 4.23 -9.13
N THR A 103 -17.25 3.05 -8.56
CA THR A 103 -16.51 2.89 -7.30
C THR A 103 -15.17 2.20 -7.51
N PRO A 104 -14.13 2.55 -6.73
CA PRO A 104 -12.81 1.93 -6.85
C PRO A 104 -12.84 0.46 -6.49
N ASP A 105 -12.12 -0.34 -7.26
CA ASP A 105 -11.80 -1.71 -6.88
C ASP A 105 -10.62 -1.69 -5.90
N ILE A 106 -10.79 -2.29 -4.72
CA ILE A 106 -9.79 -2.26 -3.66
C ILE A 106 -9.27 -3.67 -3.41
N GLU A 107 -7.99 -3.87 -3.64
CA GLU A 107 -7.26 -5.06 -3.17
C GLU A 107 -6.58 -4.73 -1.84
N VAL A 108 -6.67 -5.65 -0.87
CA VAL A 108 -6.10 -5.48 0.47
C VAL A 108 -5.05 -6.54 0.74
N THR A 109 -3.89 -6.12 1.22
CA THR A 109 -2.84 -7.00 1.74
C THR A 109 -2.57 -6.62 3.18
N VAL A 110 -2.55 -7.61 4.08
CA VAL A 110 -2.30 -7.40 5.52
C VAL A 110 -1.12 -8.24 5.97
N VAL A 111 -0.24 -7.62 6.76
CA VAL A 111 0.88 -8.29 7.43
C VAL A 111 0.69 -8.17 8.93
N PRO A 112 0.35 -9.26 9.63
CA PRO A 112 0.25 -9.27 11.09
C PRO A 112 1.58 -8.92 11.75
N ILE A 113 1.52 -8.25 12.91
CA ILE A 113 2.68 -7.93 13.74
C ILE A 113 2.57 -8.77 15.01
N GLU A 114 3.62 -9.53 15.31
CA GLU A 114 3.72 -10.30 16.54
C GLU A 114 4.04 -9.40 17.73
N GLY A 115 3.57 -9.80 18.91
CA GLY A 115 3.83 -9.12 20.17
C GLY A 115 2.63 -8.37 20.75
N ASP A 116 2.80 -7.92 22.00
CA ASP A 116 1.73 -7.24 22.78
C ASP A 116 1.74 -5.72 22.52
N ASN A 117 1.60 -5.34 21.26
CA ASN A 117 1.55 -3.96 20.83
C ASN A 117 0.10 -3.54 20.51
N SER A 118 -0.21 -2.27 20.68
CA SER A 118 -1.50 -1.70 20.24
C SER A 118 -1.69 -1.76 18.72
N THR A 119 -0.61 -1.84 17.94
CA THR A 119 -0.66 -2.08 16.48
C THR A 119 -0.53 -3.58 16.22
N LYS A 120 -1.62 -4.17 15.73
CA LYS A 120 -1.73 -5.64 15.47
C LYS A 120 -1.28 -6.02 14.06
N ALA A 121 -1.40 -5.12 13.09
CA ALA A 121 -0.97 -5.37 11.72
C ALA A 121 -0.71 -4.06 10.96
N LEU A 122 0.03 -4.19 9.86
CA LEU A 122 0.10 -3.19 8.81
C LEU A 122 -0.65 -3.68 7.58
N ALA A 123 -1.44 -2.79 7.00
CA ALA A 123 -2.17 -3.06 5.77
C ALA A 123 -1.71 -2.13 4.63
N ARG A 124 -1.86 -2.64 3.44
CA ARG A 124 -1.67 -1.96 2.17
C ARG A 124 -2.91 -2.18 1.33
N ILE A 125 -3.39 -1.13 0.67
CA ILE A 125 -4.46 -1.24 -0.32
C ILE A 125 -3.94 -0.85 -1.69
N CYS A 126 -4.51 -1.47 -2.73
CA CYS A 126 -4.30 -1.11 -4.13
C CYS A 126 -5.65 -0.72 -4.73
N ILE A 127 -5.74 0.47 -5.27
CA ILE A 127 -6.92 1.07 -5.88
C ILE A 127 -6.81 0.88 -7.38
N ASP A 128 -7.79 0.21 -7.99
CA ASP A 128 -7.89 -0.03 -9.44
C ASP A 128 -6.60 -0.60 -10.05
N GLN A 129 -5.84 -1.41 -9.29
CA GLN A 129 -4.54 -1.94 -9.70
C GLN A 129 -3.50 -0.87 -10.15
N GLY A 130 -3.82 0.40 -9.97
CA GLY A 130 -3.02 1.54 -10.44
C GLY A 130 -2.41 2.40 -9.33
N PHE A 131 -3.04 2.47 -8.16
CA PHE A 131 -2.60 3.34 -7.08
C PHE A 131 -2.55 2.62 -5.72
N VAL A 132 -1.40 2.67 -5.08
CA VAL A 132 -1.17 1.98 -3.80
C VAL A 132 -1.15 2.97 -2.65
N VAL A 133 -1.73 2.56 -1.51
CA VAL A 133 -1.61 3.23 -0.22
C VAL A 133 -0.98 2.26 0.78
N ASN A 134 0.11 2.69 1.38
CA ASN A 134 0.89 1.95 2.37
C ASN A 134 0.66 2.48 3.78
N ASN A 135 1.19 1.78 4.77
CA ASN A 135 1.26 2.21 6.16
C ASN A 135 -0.12 2.46 6.81
N ILE A 136 -1.14 1.71 6.39
CA ILE A 136 -2.41 1.62 7.08
C ILE A 136 -2.19 0.71 8.30
N SER A 137 -2.61 1.13 9.50
CA SER A 137 -2.42 0.37 10.72
C SER A 137 -3.73 -0.22 11.21
N ILE A 138 -3.73 -1.50 11.58
CA ILE A 138 -4.80 -2.12 12.35
C ILE A 138 -4.38 -2.08 13.81
N LYS A 139 -5.17 -1.42 14.62
CA LYS A 139 -4.89 -1.19 16.05
C LYS A 139 -6.00 -1.77 16.91
N GLU A 140 -5.64 -2.10 18.14
CA GLU A 140 -6.57 -2.53 19.18
C GLU A 140 -6.66 -1.43 20.24
N ASN A 141 -7.90 -1.08 20.62
CA ASN A 141 -8.17 -0.15 21.72
C ASN A 141 -8.07 -0.87 23.07
N LYS A 142 -8.30 -0.12 24.17
CA LYS A 142 -8.25 -0.65 25.53
C LYS A 142 -9.37 -1.69 25.83
N ASP A 143 -10.42 -1.66 25.04
CA ASP A 143 -11.59 -2.55 25.18
C ASP A 143 -11.43 -3.83 24.33
N GLY A 144 -10.30 -3.98 23.63
CA GLY A 144 -10.02 -5.13 22.76
C GLY A 144 -10.62 -5.02 21.36
N GLU A 145 -11.19 -3.86 20.98
CA GLU A 145 -11.79 -3.67 19.67
C GLU A 145 -10.74 -3.26 18.63
N LEU A 146 -10.83 -3.87 17.46
CA LEU A 146 -9.95 -3.54 16.33
C LEU A 146 -10.49 -2.33 15.56
N PHE A 147 -9.60 -1.44 15.20
CA PHE A 147 -9.92 -0.31 14.33
C PHE A 147 -8.80 -0.03 13.32
N VAL A 148 -9.17 0.55 12.19
CA VAL A 148 -8.25 0.92 11.11
C VAL A 148 -7.84 2.38 11.27
N SER A 149 -6.53 2.63 11.26
CA SER A 149 -5.93 3.96 11.26
C SER A 149 -5.24 4.22 9.92
N MET A 150 -5.73 5.20 9.18
CA MET A 150 -5.15 5.62 7.90
C MET A 150 -3.79 6.28 8.09
N PRO A 151 -2.92 6.27 7.06
CA PRO A 151 -1.61 6.92 7.12
C PRO A 151 -1.78 8.44 7.31
N SER A 152 -1.11 8.98 8.33
CA SER A 152 -1.17 10.40 8.68
C SER A 152 0.22 11.01 8.81
N ILE A 153 0.31 12.31 8.58
CA ILE A 153 1.52 13.12 8.78
C ILE A 153 1.29 14.13 9.89
N LYS A 154 2.34 14.37 10.67
CA LYS A 154 2.36 15.44 11.65
C LYS A 154 2.38 16.79 10.91
N THR A 155 1.48 17.68 11.27
CA THR A 155 1.46 19.06 10.75
C THR A 155 2.34 19.98 11.60
N THR A 156 2.49 21.21 11.17
CA THR A 156 3.14 22.27 11.96
C THR A 156 2.17 22.92 12.97
N LEU A 157 0.89 22.52 12.93
CA LEU A 157 -0.14 23.03 13.83
C LEU A 157 -0.17 22.21 15.12
N THR A 158 -0.61 22.86 16.19
CA THR A 158 -0.87 22.23 17.49
C THR A 158 -2.32 22.49 17.89
N ASP A 159 -2.89 21.57 18.65
CA ASP A 159 -4.19 21.77 19.27
C ASP A 159 -4.13 22.81 20.43
N GLU A 160 -5.27 23.09 21.05
CA GLU A 160 -5.38 24.03 22.16
C GLU A 160 -4.56 23.63 23.41
N GLN A 161 -4.19 22.35 23.52
CA GLN A 161 -3.37 21.77 24.57
C GLN A 161 -1.87 21.71 24.22
N GLY A 162 -1.48 22.16 23.01
CA GLY A 162 -0.10 22.15 22.53
C GLY A 162 0.36 20.81 21.95
N ASN A 163 -0.55 19.83 21.77
CA ASN A 163 -0.21 18.57 21.13
C ASN A 163 -0.15 18.73 19.60
N PRO A 164 0.73 18.01 18.93
CA PRO A 164 0.83 18.05 17.48
C PRO A 164 -0.46 17.60 16.79
N GLU A 165 -0.94 18.36 15.82
CA GLU A 165 -2.04 17.96 14.96
C GLU A 165 -1.53 17.00 13.87
N TYR A 166 -2.31 15.94 13.61
CA TYR A 166 -2.04 14.97 12.55
C TYR A 166 -3.10 15.06 11.45
N ARG A 167 -2.68 14.88 10.22
CA ARG A 167 -3.57 14.87 9.05
C ARG A 167 -3.40 13.60 8.25
N ASP A 168 -4.50 12.93 7.95
CA ASP A 168 -4.48 11.77 7.08
C ASP A 168 -3.99 12.14 5.68
N VAL A 169 -3.09 11.36 5.13
CA VAL A 169 -2.57 11.49 3.76
C VAL A 169 -3.54 10.89 2.77
N CYS A 170 -4.11 9.74 3.12
CA CYS A 170 -5.09 9.03 2.31
C CYS A 170 -6.27 8.62 3.20
N TYR A 171 -7.51 8.82 2.72
CA TYR A 171 -8.69 8.50 3.53
C TYR A 171 -9.96 8.38 2.69
N PRO A 172 -10.95 7.56 3.13
CA PRO A 172 -12.30 7.54 2.61
C PRO A 172 -13.01 8.88 2.87
N THR A 173 -13.72 9.42 1.87
CA THR A 173 -14.45 10.70 1.96
C THR A 173 -15.88 10.54 2.43
N THR A 174 -16.48 9.34 2.23
CA THR A 174 -17.84 9.01 2.66
C THR A 174 -17.82 8.03 3.84
N LYS A 175 -18.87 8.05 4.64
CA LYS A 175 -19.03 7.15 5.79
C LYS A 175 -19.18 5.71 5.30
N GLU A 176 -20.02 5.50 4.32
CA GLU A 176 -20.34 4.19 3.75
C GLU A 176 -19.09 3.51 3.20
N PHE A 177 -18.31 4.22 2.42
CA PHE A 177 -17.06 3.67 1.87
C PHE A 177 -16.01 3.42 2.96
N ARG A 178 -15.97 4.25 4.00
CA ARG A 178 -15.08 4.05 5.17
C ARG A 178 -15.43 2.75 5.90
N GLU A 179 -16.71 2.49 6.13
CA GLU A 179 -17.16 1.28 6.81
C GLU A 179 -16.83 0.04 5.98
N GLN A 180 -17.13 0.03 4.68
CA GLN A 180 -16.80 -1.06 3.77
C GLN A 180 -15.29 -1.33 3.68
N LEU A 181 -14.48 -0.27 3.60
CA LEU A 181 -13.03 -0.40 3.54
C LEU A 181 -12.46 -0.96 4.84
N ASN A 182 -12.92 -0.45 5.99
CA ASN A 182 -12.48 -0.92 7.30
C ASN A 182 -12.84 -2.38 7.52
N GLU A 183 -14.07 -2.78 7.20
CA GLU A 183 -14.53 -4.17 7.26
C GLU A 183 -13.64 -5.07 6.41
N LYS A 184 -13.43 -4.72 5.15
CA LYS A 184 -12.56 -5.47 4.24
C LYS A 184 -11.12 -5.60 4.77
N ILE A 185 -10.55 -4.55 5.37
CA ILE A 185 -9.21 -4.59 5.95
C ILE A 185 -9.17 -5.52 7.17
N ILE A 186 -10.17 -5.46 8.05
CA ILE A 186 -10.25 -6.30 9.25
C ILE A 186 -10.49 -7.77 8.89
N GLU A 187 -11.34 -8.07 7.91
CA GLU A 187 -11.52 -9.43 7.38
C GLU A 187 -10.19 -10.02 6.86
N ASN A 188 -9.46 -9.26 6.06
CA ASN A 188 -8.15 -9.69 5.56
C ASN A 188 -7.11 -9.86 6.69
N TYR A 189 -7.23 -9.10 7.79
CA TYR A 189 -6.40 -9.31 8.97
C TYR A 189 -6.67 -10.66 9.62
N HIS A 190 -7.95 -11.02 9.81
CA HIS A 190 -8.32 -12.33 10.38
C HIS A 190 -7.81 -13.47 9.50
N LEU A 191 -8.03 -13.40 8.19
CA LEU A 191 -7.50 -14.39 7.23
C LEU A 191 -5.98 -14.51 7.29
N ALA A 192 -5.26 -13.39 7.33
CA ALA A 192 -3.80 -13.40 7.40
C ALA A 192 -3.29 -13.97 8.74
N LYS A 193 -4.02 -13.74 9.83
CA LYS A 193 -3.71 -14.30 11.16
C LYS A 193 -3.91 -15.81 11.20
N ASP A 194 -5.02 -16.30 10.64
CA ASP A 194 -5.31 -17.73 10.57
C ASP A 194 -4.26 -18.47 9.75
N ILE A 195 -3.89 -17.94 8.58
CA ILE A 195 -2.79 -18.50 7.77
C ILE A 195 -1.46 -18.53 8.54
N ALA A 196 -1.16 -17.47 9.30
CA ALA A 196 0.07 -17.41 10.09
C ALA A 196 0.06 -18.46 11.23
N MET A 197 -1.08 -18.73 11.85
CA MET A 197 -1.25 -19.77 12.86
C MET A 197 -1.06 -21.17 12.27
N ASP A 198 -1.71 -21.47 11.15
CA ASP A 198 -1.57 -22.78 10.46
C ASP A 198 -0.12 -23.06 10.07
N VAL A 199 0.61 -22.04 9.58
CA VAL A 199 2.04 -22.18 9.24
C VAL A 199 2.90 -22.39 10.47
N ALA A 200 2.55 -21.78 11.61
CA ALA A 200 3.28 -21.97 12.87
C ALA A 200 3.07 -23.38 13.44
N ASP A 201 1.84 -23.90 13.40
CA ASP A 201 1.49 -25.24 13.86
C ASP A 201 2.16 -26.32 13.00
N ASP A 202 2.14 -26.18 11.66
CA ASP A 202 2.87 -27.06 10.74
C ASP A 202 4.39 -27.09 11.02
N LYS A 203 4.96 -25.94 11.40
CA LYS A 203 6.37 -25.82 11.73
C LYS A 203 6.67 -26.46 13.09
N ALA A 204 5.80 -26.32 14.08
CA ALA A 204 5.92 -26.95 15.39
C ALA A 204 5.81 -28.49 15.31
N GLU A 205 4.87 -29.00 14.49
CA GLU A 205 4.76 -30.45 14.24
C GLU A 205 6.00 -31.04 13.54
N ARG A 206 6.61 -30.30 12.62
CA ARG A 206 7.84 -30.74 11.93
C ARG A 206 9.04 -30.76 12.87
N THR A 207 9.20 -29.74 13.71
CA THR A 207 10.29 -29.72 14.72
C THR A 207 10.08 -30.75 15.80
N GLY A 208 8.84 -31.02 16.24
CA GLY A 208 8.53 -32.13 17.18
C GLY A 208 8.85 -33.49 16.60
N LYS A 209 8.49 -33.75 15.34
CA LYS A 209 8.82 -35.02 14.63
C LYS A 209 10.31 -35.20 14.33
N GLU A 210 11.08 -34.13 14.19
CA GLU A 210 12.55 -34.19 14.06
C GLU A 210 13.24 -34.46 15.40
N ALA A 211 12.70 -33.92 16.51
CA ALA A 211 13.21 -34.21 17.86
C ALA A 211 12.95 -35.67 18.28
N GLU A 212 11.78 -36.25 17.96
CA GLU A 212 11.50 -37.68 18.19
C GLU A 212 12.34 -38.61 17.30
N LYS A 213 12.61 -38.20 16.04
CA LYS A 213 13.45 -38.99 15.11
C LYS A 213 14.94 -38.96 15.44
N SER A 214 15.40 -38.00 16.23
CA SER A 214 16.79 -38.00 16.73
C SER A 214 17.04 -38.95 17.88
N ALA A 215 15.96 -39.45 18.55
CA ALA A 215 16.05 -40.45 19.63
C ALA A 215 16.00 -41.90 19.10
N ASP A 216 15.58 -42.12 17.85
CA ASP A 216 15.41 -43.47 17.29
C ASP A 216 16.06 -43.55 15.89
N LYS A 217 17.39 -43.45 15.82
CA LYS A 217 18.13 -43.62 14.56
C LYS A 217 19.13 -44.74 14.63
N GLU A 218 18.65 -45.94 14.23
CA GLU A 218 19.36 -46.77 13.24
C GLU A 218 18.35 -47.48 12.34
N GLN A 219 18.53 -47.25 11.04
CA GLN A 219 18.01 -47.95 9.84
C GLN A 219 16.76 -47.49 9.12
N LYS A 220 17.05 -47.07 7.87
CA LYS A 220 16.31 -47.21 6.58
C LYS A 220 15.39 -46.08 6.07
N GLY A 221 15.87 -45.44 4.99
CA GLY A 221 15.10 -45.37 3.73
C GLY A 221 14.40 -44.07 3.39
N LYS A 222 15.02 -43.33 2.56
CA LYS A 222 14.60 -42.12 1.80
C LYS A 222 13.24 -42.24 1.12
N THR A 223 12.38 -41.24 1.27
CA THR A 223 11.71 -40.59 0.13
C THR A 223 11.25 -39.18 0.54
N SER A 224 11.72 -38.18 -0.22
CA SER A 224 11.68 -36.76 0.15
C SER A 224 10.38 -36.08 -0.33
N ILE A 225 9.66 -35.44 0.58
CA ILE A 225 8.54 -34.53 0.33
C ILE A 225 8.99 -33.21 -0.34
N ARG A 226 10.30 -32.99 -0.45
CA ARG A 226 10.91 -31.83 -1.12
C ARG A 226 10.54 -31.74 -2.62
N GLY A 227 10.17 -32.87 -3.27
CA GLY A 227 9.72 -32.94 -4.65
C GLY A 227 8.35 -32.29 -4.88
N LYS A 228 7.38 -32.46 -3.96
CA LYS A 228 6.01 -31.97 -4.15
C LYS A 228 5.86 -30.46 -3.95
N ILE A 229 6.67 -29.84 -3.10
CA ILE A 229 6.67 -28.38 -2.90
C ILE A 229 7.34 -27.67 -4.10
N LYS A 230 8.36 -28.28 -4.70
CA LYS A 230 9.02 -27.78 -5.89
C LYS A 230 8.08 -27.81 -7.12
N GLU A 231 7.33 -28.89 -7.28
CA GLU A 231 6.31 -29.03 -8.35
C GLU A 231 5.14 -28.03 -8.22
N GLY A 232 4.68 -27.74 -7.00
CA GLY A 232 3.61 -26.76 -6.75
C GLY A 232 4.07 -25.32 -7.05
N LYS A 233 5.31 -24.97 -6.73
CA LYS A 233 5.88 -23.65 -7.04
C LYS A 233 6.19 -23.48 -8.53
N GLU A 234 6.63 -24.54 -9.22
CA GLU A 234 6.86 -24.52 -10.67
C GLU A 234 5.55 -24.42 -11.46
N LYS A 235 4.48 -25.12 -11.03
CA LYS A 235 3.14 -25.00 -11.65
C LYS A 235 2.51 -23.62 -11.45
N ALA A 236 2.70 -22.99 -10.30
CA ALA A 236 2.24 -21.63 -10.04
C ALA A 236 3.00 -20.58 -10.87
N ALA A 237 4.33 -20.74 -11.02
CA ALA A 237 5.16 -19.85 -11.84
C ALA A 237 4.86 -19.98 -13.34
N VAL A 238 4.61 -21.20 -13.83
CA VAL A 238 4.23 -21.45 -15.23
C VAL A 238 2.86 -20.85 -15.55
N ASN A 239 1.90 -20.94 -14.63
CA ASN A 239 0.56 -20.38 -14.82
C ASN A 239 0.56 -18.84 -14.87
N VAL A 240 1.44 -18.19 -14.09
CA VAL A 240 1.62 -16.72 -14.14
C VAL A 240 2.29 -16.30 -15.45
N GLN A 241 3.29 -17.05 -15.94
CA GLN A 241 3.96 -16.75 -17.21
C GLN A 241 3.06 -17.00 -18.42
N GLN A 242 2.22 -18.04 -18.42
CA GLN A 242 1.25 -18.29 -19.46
C GLN A 242 0.17 -17.21 -19.55
N ASN A 243 -0.37 -16.75 -18.42
CA ASN A 243 -1.33 -15.65 -18.38
C ASN A 243 -0.75 -14.31 -18.86
N LEU A 244 0.55 -14.08 -18.67
CA LEU A 244 1.24 -12.89 -19.18
C LEU A 244 1.50 -13.00 -20.69
N ALA A 245 1.82 -14.18 -21.20
CA ALA A 245 2.05 -14.43 -22.62
C ALA A 245 0.74 -14.35 -23.44
N ASP A 246 -0.37 -14.84 -22.90
CA ASP A 246 -1.68 -14.77 -23.55
C ASP A 246 -2.24 -13.34 -23.58
N LYS A 247 -1.99 -12.53 -22.54
CA LYS A 247 -2.30 -11.08 -22.56
C LYS A 247 -1.45 -10.31 -23.59
N ALA A 248 -0.18 -10.67 -23.76
CA ALA A 248 0.70 -10.02 -24.74
C ALA A 248 0.30 -10.32 -26.19
N LYS A 249 -0.20 -11.54 -26.48
CA LYS A 249 -0.71 -11.91 -27.81
C LYS A 249 -2.02 -11.21 -28.15
N ALA A 250 -2.92 -11.04 -27.19
CA ALA A 250 -4.20 -10.34 -27.40
C ALA A 250 -4.04 -8.83 -27.67
N THR A 251 -2.87 -8.25 -27.38
CA THR A 251 -2.57 -6.82 -27.60
C THR A 251 -1.92 -6.56 -28.96
N GLN A 252 -1.44 -7.61 -29.67
CA GLN A 252 -0.84 -7.50 -31.02
C GLN A 252 -1.82 -7.75 -32.17
N GLU A 253 -3.06 -8.19 -31.89
CA GLU A 253 -4.10 -8.46 -32.90
C GLU A 253 -5.24 -7.41 -32.91
N ARG A 254 -4.97 -6.20 -32.40
CA ARG A 254 -5.91 -5.04 -32.52
C ARG A 254 -5.24 -3.83 -33.11
#